data_411945412628619722d0a61ed2d3ba11
#
_entry.id   411945412628619722d0a61ed2d3ba11
#
_cell.length_a   1.000
_cell.length_b   1.000
_cell.length_c   1.000
_cell.angle_alpha   90.00
_cell.angle_beta   90.00
_cell.angle_gamma   90.00
#
_symmetry.space_group_name_H-M   'P 1'
#
loop_
_entity.id
_entity.type
_entity.pdbx_description
1 polymer ?
#
loop_
_entity_poly.entity_id
_entity_poly.type
_entity_poly.pdbx_seq_one_letter_code
_entity_poly.pdbx_strand_id
1 'polypeptide(L)'
;MTVVPVERQAATALERDPIFVVPLEHERRVLVASGLPADRVDTCGPGREGIRRWADRHPDMDRPVILAGLAGGLDPTLQSGTIVVVDEVVDPQGQVTVPPLAPAITGPFERARVATAGRLVCSAEAKLALGRSTGARIVDLESNHFAELARTRGWLWGVLRVVADTAEEAIPASLSRFVDHEGRTKIGAVAREIFQRPSLIPMLRRIGRQSRTALLELGRELQALSLDPTSVGEADRIPAGAEGGPRSILVFGGTFDPPHRGHLDLPFEAARRLGCHEVVFVPARVNPLKQDTPPTPGEDRIAMLEAALADRAAADPHAPVEASVSRVEVDREGPSYMIDTLRHLHATMTAPPDPATGEPGPRPRLRLLIGSDQALDFSRWKDWQAILELAPPAVMPRPPRSRPSLAGAYREKFPSALAGRWSTWTLDLPTSEASSTEVRRRLEAGEPVDDLVSPGVLEVIERRGLYRRGGWNGTAPDRTG
;
A
#
# COMPACT_ATOMS: atom_id res chain seq x y z
N MET A 1 13.00 -25.55 20.08
CA MET A 1 11.66 -25.03 19.76
C MET A 1 11.61 -24.83 18.26
N THR A 2 10.79 -25.59 17.56
CA THR A 2 10.67 -25.56 16.09
C THR A 2 9.93 -24.27 15.70
N VAL A 3 10.65 -23.33 15.09
CA VAL A 3 10.08 -22.06 14.64
C VAL A 3 9.21 -22.34 13.40
N VAL A 4 7.90 -22.16 13.55
CA VAL A 4 6.93 -22.31 12.46
C VAL A 4 7.12 -21.19 11.43
N PRO A 5 7.14 -21.46 10.12
CA PRO A 5 7.29 -20.44 9.06
C PRO A 5 6.20 -19.36 9.12
N VAL A 6 6.54 -18.10 8.81
CA VAL A 6 5.61 -16.95 8.89
C VAL A 6 4.43 -17.09 7.91
N GLU A 7 4.63 -17.71 6.73
CA GLU A 7 3.50 -18.10 5.87
C GLU A 7 2.62 -19.15 6.52
N ARG A 8 3.20 -20.10 7.24
CA ARG A 8 2.44 -20.99 8.13
C ARG A 8 1.83 -20.23 9.30
N GLN A 9 2.46 -19.17 9.82
CA GLN A 9 1.87 -18.34 10.87
C GLN A 9 0.73 -17.47 10.33
N ALA A 10 0.86 -16.86 9.14
CA ALA A 10 -0.24 -16.14 8.49
C ALA A 10 -1.33 -17.12 8.02
N ALA A 11 -0.97 -18.23 7.38
CA ALA A 11 -1.91 -19.30 7.04
C ALA A 11 -2.54 -19.92 8.30
N THR A 12 -1.73 -20.20 9.33
CA THR A 12 -2.20 -20.72 10.62
C THR A 12 -2.98 -19.65 11.41
N ALA A 13 -2.65 -18.36 11.26
CA ALA A 13 -3.44 -17.27 11.83
C ALA A 13 -4.80 -17.16 11.16
N LEU A 14 -4.86 -17.35 9.83
CA LEU A 14 -6.11 -17.33 9.06
C LEU A 14 -6.98 -18.57 9.27
N GLU A 15 -6.42 -19.68 9.70
CA GLU A 15 -7.16 -20.85 10.18
C GLU A 15 -7.87 -20.58 11.52
N ARG A 16 -7.48 -19.50 12.21
CA ARG A 16 -8.12 -19.06 13.45
C ARG A 16 -9.18 -18.01 13.17
N ASP A 17 -10.25 -18.09 13.88
CA ASP A 17 -11.29 -17.07 13.84
C ASP A 17 -10.76 -15.67 14.20
N PRO A 18 -11.12 -14.62 13.46
CA PRO A 18 -10.68 -13.27 13.77
C PRO A 18 -11.23 -12.75 15.10
N ILE A 19 -10.48 -11.85 15.73
CA ILE A 19 -10.97 -11.00 16.82
C ILE A 19 -11.54 -9.73 16.19
N PHE A 20 -12.76 -9.38 16.58
CA PHE A 20 -13.40 -8.13 16.22
C PHE A 20 -13.20 -7.12 17.36
N VAL A 21 -12.57 -6.00 17.04
CA VAL A 21 -12.30 -4.92 17.98
C VAL A 21 -13.25 -3.77 17.67
N VAL A 22 -13.97 -3.32 18.69
CA VAL A 22 -14.93 -2.22 18.54
C VAL A 22 -14.61 -1.08 19.50
N PRO A 23 -14.82 0.19 19.10
CA PRO A 23 -14.55 1.32 19.98
C PRO A 23 -15.48 1.43 21.19
N LEU A 24 -16.75 1.00 21.04
CA LEU A 24 -17.78 1.26 22.03
C LEU A 24 -18.33 -0.01 22.64
N GLU A 25 -18.56 0.02 23.96
CA GLU A 25 -19.20 -1.10 24.68
C GLU A 25 -20.63 -1.37 24.21
N HIS A 26 -21.32 -0.34 23.70
CA HIS A 26 -22.63 -0.51 23.08
C HIS A 26 -22.54 -1.36 21.80
N GLU A 27 -21.54 -1.10 20.96
CA GLU A 27 -21.30 -1.87 19.74
C GLU A 27 -21.04 -3.35 20.10
N ARG A 28 -20.14 -3.60 21.05
CA ARG A 28 -19.85 -4.96 21.53
C ARG A 28 -21.13 -5.68 21.95
N ARG A 29 -21.95 -5.04 22.80
CA ARG A 29 -23.21 -5.66 23.28
C ARG A 29 -24.17 -6.00 22.15
N VAL A 30 -24.29 -5.14 21.14
CA VAL A 30 -25.19 -5.40 20.00
C VAL A 30 -24.65 -6.52 19.12
N LEU A 31 -23.32 -6.54 18.85
CA LEU A 31 -22.69 -7.60 18.07
C LEU A 31 -22.80 -8.96 18.75
N VAL A 32 -22.58 -9.03 20.07
CA VAL A 32 -22.79 -10.27 20.83
C VAL A 32 -24.26 -10.68 20.85
N ALA A 33 -25.17 -9.73 20.97
CA ALA A 33 -26.61 -10.01 20.92
C ALA A 33 -27.09 -10.46 19.52
N SER A 34 -26.34 -10.19 18.45
CA SER A 34 -26.62 -10.74 17.12
C SER A 34 -26.20 -12.20 16.96
N GLY A 35 -25.45 -12.76 17.93
CA GLY A 35 -25.00 -14.15 17.94
C GLY A 35 -23.48 -14.34 17.78
N LEU A 36 -22.69 -13.25 17.66
CA LEU A 36 -21.24 -13.36 17.66
C LEU A 36 -20.75 -13.87 19.03
N PRO A 37 -19.82 -14.84 19.09
CA PRO A 37 -19.23 -15.32 20.33
C PRO A 37 -18.57 -14.16 21.11
N ALA A 38 -18.84 -14.06 22.40
CA ALA A 38 -18.38 -12.96 23.23
C ALA A 38 -16.85 -12.88 23.37
N ASP A 39 -16.17 -14.00 23.20
CA ASP A 39 -14.70 -14.14 23.19
C ASP A 39 -14.06 -13.71 21.85
N ARG A 40 -14.87 -13.49 20.83
CA ARG A 40 -14.43 -12.96 19.54
C ARG A 40 -14.65 -11.46 19.36
N VAL A 41 -15.32 -10.79 20.32
CA VAL A 41 -15.60 -9.35 20.24
C VAL A 41 -15.03 -8.65 21.48
N ASP A 42 -14.11 -7.74 21.27
CA ASP A 42 -13.49 -6.98 22.35
C ASP A 42 -13.69 -5.47 22.19
N THR A 43 -13.63 -4.72 23.29
CA THR A 43 -13.79 -3.27 23.29
C THR A 43 -12.45 -2.58 23.55
N CYS A 44 -12.02 -1.72 22.63
CA CYS A 44 -10.78 -0.96 22.81
C CYS A 44 -10.99 0.39 23.53
N GLY A 45 -12.17 0.96 23.47
CA GLY A 45 -12.44 2.35 23.79
C GLY A 45 -12.20 3.29 22.61
N PRO A 46 -12.79 4.50 22.62
CA PRO A 46 -12.72 5.42 21.50
C PRO A 46 -11.34 6.08 21.37
N GLY A 47 -10.97 6.35 20.11
CA GLY A 47 -9.80 7.13 19.75
C GLY A 47 -8.45 6.45 20.06
N ARG A 48 -7.37 7.19 19.84
CA ARG A 48 -5.98 6.72 19.90
C ARG A 48 -5.62 6.04 21.21
N GLU A 49 -5.98 6.64 22.35
CA GLU A 49 -5.61 6.15 23.68
C GLU A 49 -6.35 4.86 24.04
N GLY A 50 -7.59 4.71 23.61
CA GLY A 50 -8.36 3.47 23.79
C GLY A 50 -7.69 2.30 23.08
N ILE A 51 -7.37 2.50 21.80
CA ILE A 51 -6.69 1.50 20.96
C ILE A 51 -5.34 1.12 21.57
N ARG A 52 -4.54 2.09 22.02
CA ARG A 52 -3.23 1.82 22.64
C ARG A 52 -3.35 0.95 23.88
N ARG A 53 -4.24 1.32 24.82
CA ARG A 53 -4.46 0.53 26.04
C ARG A 53 -4.96 -0.88 25.76
N TRP A 54 -5.81 -1.03 24.76
CA TRP A 54 -6.26 -2.35 24.32
C TRP A 54 -5.09 -3.19 23.78
N ALA A 55 -4.28 -2.63 22.93
CA ALA A 55 -3.12 -3.30 22.34
C ALA A 55 -2.06 -3.70 23.39
N ASP A 56 -1.84 -2.86 24.39
CA ASP A 56 -0.88 -3.15 25.48
C ASP A 56 -1.34 -4.35 26.35
N ARG A 57 -2.64 -4.64 26.37
CA ARG A 57 -3.20 -5.84 27.02
C ARG A 57 -3.11 -7.11 26.15
N HIS A 58 -2.82 -6.94 24.85
CA HIS A 58 -2.75 -8.03 23.86
C HIS A 58 -1.41 -8.00 23.11
N PRO A 59 -0.27 -8.19 23.80
CA PRO A 59 1.06 -8.07 23.18
C PRO A 59 1.32 -9.16 22.13
N ASP A 60 0.78 -10.37 22.36
CA ASP A 60 1.04 -11.58 21.56
C ASP A 60 -0.19 -11.96 20.72
N MET A 61 -0.65 -11.04 19.88
CA MET A 61 -1.79 -11.30 18.99
C MET A 61 -1.39 -12.25 17.85
N ASP A 62 -1.91 -13.48 17.88
CA ASP A 62 -1.59 -14.55 16.93
C ASP A 62 -2.74 -14.93 15.99
N ARG A 63 -3.78 -14.12 15.95
CA ARG A 63 -4.98 -14.28 15.12
C ARG A 63 -5.29 -12.98 14.35
N PRO A 64 -6.08 -13.05 13.26
CA PRO A 64 -6.50 -11.85 12.53
C PRO A 64 -7.28 -10.90 13.43
N VAL A 65 -7.04 -9.60 13.30
CA VAL A 65 -7.74 -8.56 14.06
C VAL A 65 -8.50 -7.65 13.10
N ILE A 66 -9.80 -7.53 13.29
CA ILE A 66 -10.65 -6.68 12.47
C ILE A 66 -11.23 -5.56 13.34
N LEU A 67 -10.87 -4.32 13.03
CA LEU A 67 -11.53 -3.16 13.63
C LEU A 67 -12.92 -3.05 13.02
N ALA A 68 -13.95 -3.31 13.81
CA ALA A 68 -15.35 -3.29 13.40
C ALA A 68 -16.12 -2.16 14.09
N GLY A 69 -17.31 -1.84 13.62
CA GLY A 69 -18.19 -0.87 14.27
C GLY A 69 -18.77 0.18 13.31
N LEU A 70 -19.28 1.26 13.90
CA LEU A 70 -19.97 2.32 13.19
C LEU A 70 -19.01 3.28 12.48
N ALA A 71 -19.47 3.85 11.35
CA ALA A 71 -18.84 4.96 10.64
C ALA A 71 -19.90 5.94 10.14
N GLY A 72 -19.53 7.20 9.92
CA GLY A 72 -20.36 8.17 9.23
C GLY A 72 -20.16 8.10 7.70
N GLY A 73 -21.23 8.26 6.93
CA GLY A 73 -21.17 8.38 5.48
C GLY A 73 -20.62 9.75 5.03
N LEU A 74 -19.76 9.74 4.02
CA LEU A 74 -19.26 10.94 3.33
C LEU A 74 -19.76 11.00 1.88
N ASP A 75 -20.17 9.87 1.32
CA ASP A 75 -20.69 9.72 -0.03
C ASP A 75 -22.22 9.62 0.02
N PRO A 76 -22.94 10.49 -0.72
CA PRO A 76 -24.40 10.48 -0.75
C PRO A 76 -25.02 9.16 -1.27
N THR A 77 -24.26 8.35 -1.98
CA THR A 77 -24.74 7.05 -2.48
C THR A 77 -24.81 5.97 -1.41
N LEU A 78 -24.08 6.14 -0.28
CA LEU A 78 -24.08 5.20 0.82
C LEU A 78 -25.27 5.43 1.76
N GLN A 79 -26.02 4.38 1.98
CA GLN A 79 -27.17 4.39 2.88
C GLN A 79 -26.78 3.91 4.29
N SER A 80 -27.55 4.32 5.31
CA SER A 80 -27.43 3.74 6.67
C SER A 80 -27.66 2.23 6.62
N GLY A 81 -26.78 1.47 7.27
CA GLY A 81 -26.75 0.00 7.22
C GLY A 81 -25.84 -0.59 6.16
N THR A 82 -25.32 0.21 5.22
CA THR A 82 -24.31 -0.28 4.25
C THR A 82 -23.06 -0.74 4.97
N ILE A 83 -22.65 -1.98 4.75
CA ILE A 83 -21.41 -2.55 5.29
C ILE A 83 -20.27 -2.30 4.30
N VAL A 84 -19.17 -1.78 4.79
CA VAL A 84 -18.03 -1.36 4.01
C VAL A 84 -16.76 -2.06 4.48
N VAL A 85 -16.13 -2.81 3.59
CA VAL A 85 -14.73 -3.24 3.73
C VAL A 85 -13.84 -2.06 3.40
N VAL A 86 -12.95 -1.71 4.30
CA VAL A 86 -12.03 -0.60 4.11
C VAL A 86 -10.81 -1.08 3.33
N ASP A 87 -10.67 -0.61 2.10
CA ASP A 87 -9.48 -0.87 1.27
C ASP A 87 -8.32 0.03 1.63
N GLU A 88 -8.61 1.23 2.12
CA GLU A 88 -7.63 2.26 2.40
C GLU A 88 -8.05 3.12 3.59
N VAL A 89 -7.12 3.34 4.47
CA VAL A 89 -7.24 4.27 5.59
C VAL A 89 -6.43 5.52 5.27
N VAL A 90 -7.08 6.69 5.22
CA VAL A 90 -6.40 7.96 5.00
C VAL A 90 -6.34 8.77 6.29
N ASP A 91 -5.15 9.25 6.63
CA ASP A 91 -4.94 10.10 7.79
C ASP A 91 -5.22 11.59 7.48
N PRO A 92 -5.25 12.48 8.51
CA PRO A 92 -5.46 13.92 8.29
C PRO A 92 -4.38 14.61 7.45
N GLN A 93 -3.22 13.99 7.24
CA GLN A 93 -2.12 14.48 6.41
C GLN A 93 -2.20 13.94 4.97
N GLY A 94 -3.21 13.11 4.66
CA GLY A 94 -3.41 12.50 3.36
C GLY A 94 -2.55 11.24 3.12
N GLN A 95 -1.88 10.71 4.15
CA GLN A 95 -1.17 9.44 4.03
C GLN A 95 -2.16 8.28 4.01
N VAL A 96 -1.90 7.32 3.14
CA VAL A 96 -2.78 6.16 2.94
C VAL A 96 -2.11 4.89 3.47
N THR A 97 -2.86 4.13 4.25
CA THR A 97 -2.47 2.80 4.73
C THR A 97 -3.48 1.76 4.24
N VAL A 98 -2.99 0.65 3.67
CA VAL A 98 -3.82 -0.44 3.16
C VAL A 98 -3.93 -1.54 4.21
N PRO A 99 -5.14 -1.94 4.62
CA PRO A 99 -5.32 -3.07 5.53
C PRO A 99 -4.96 -4.41 4.84
N PRO A 100 -4.04 -5.22 5.39
CA PRO A 100 -3.61 -6.47 4.75
C PRO A 100 -4.70 -7.53 4.61
N LEU A 101 -5.75 -7.46 5.42
CA LEU A 101 -6.90 -8.37 5.31
C LEU A 101 -7.98 -7.89 4.33
N ALA A 102 -7.93 -6.65 3.85
CA ALA A 102 -8.98 -6.14 2.98
C ALA A 102 -9.27 -7.05 1.77
N PRO A 103 -8.26 -7.55 1.01
CA PRO A 103 -8.53 -8.47 -0.11
C PRO A 103 -9.11 -9.80 0.31
N ALA A 104 -8.78 -10.28 1.52
CA ALA A 104 -9.25 -11.57 2.04
C ALA A 104 -10.68 -11.53 2.58
N ILE A 105 -11.20 -10.34 2.89
CA ILE A 105 -12.58 -10.18 3.33
C ILE A 105 -13.49 -10.24 2.10
N THR A 106 -14.18 -11.37 1.94
CA THR A 106 -15.10 -11.62 0.83
C THR A 106 -16.56 -11.52 1.29
N GLY A 107 -17.43 -11.05 0.42
CA GLY A 107 -18.86 -10.92 0.69
C GLY A 107 -19.50 -9.81 -0.14
N PRO A 108 -20.81 -9.62 0.00
CA PRO A 108 -21.57 -8.58 -0.70
C PRO A 108 -21.39 -7.21 -0.04
N PHE A 109 -20.14 -6.83 0.19
CA PHE A 109 -19.77 -5.60 0.88
C PHE A 109 -19.40 -4.50 -0.12
N GLU A 110 -19.77 -3.26 0.21
CA GLU A 110 -19.17 -2.10 -0.44
C GLU A 110 -17.68 -2.03 -0.09
N ARG A 111 -16.90 -1.48 -1.00
CA ARG A 111 -15.46 -1.27 -0.77
C ARG A 111 -15.16 0.21 -0.85
N ALA A 112 -14.42 0.72 0.12
CA ALA A 112 -14.17 2.15 0.17
C ALA A 112 -12.94 2.53 0.98
N ARG A 113 -12.49 3.76 0.75
CA ARG A 113 -11.55 4.47 1.60
C ARG A 113 -12.25 5.03 2.82
N VAL A 114 -11.63 4.96 4.00
CA VAL A 114 -12.06 5.64 5.22
C VAL A 114 -11.13 6.82 5.54
N ALA A 115 -11.71 7.97 5.88
CA ALA A 115 -10.98 9.08 6.49
C ALA A 115 -11.08 8.98 8.02
N THR A 116 -9.96 9.09 8.71
CA THR A 116 -9.99 9.18 10.19
C THR A 116 -9.97 10.64 10.60
N ALA A 117 -11.02 11.09 11.27
CA ALA A 117 -11.13 12.46 11.77
C ALA A 117 -10.67 12.55 13.24
N GLY A 118 -10.09 13.68 13.62
CA GLY A 118 -9.70 13.96 15.02
C GLY A 118 -10.88 14.23 15.94
N ARG A 119 -12.09 14.44 15.38
CA ARG A 119 -13.34 14.68 16.10
C ARG A 119 -14.53 14.30 15.23
N LEU A 120 -15.69 14.13 15.88
CA LEU A 120 -16.94 13.82 15.21
C LEU A 120 -17.29 14.86 14.14
N VAL A 121 -17.57 14.42 12.90
CA VAL A 121 -17.97 15.28 11.78
C VAL A 121 -19.49 15.38 11.79
N CYS A 122 -20.02 16.55 12.20
CA CYS A 122 -21.41 16.69 12.60
C CYS A 122 -22.35 17.23 11.52
N SER A 123 -21.87 18.06 10.58
CA SER A 123 -22.71 18.68 9.56
C SER A 123 -22.55 17.99 8.20
N ALA A 124 -23.62 17.96 7.41
CA ALA A 124 -23.59 17.45 6.05
C ALA A 124 -22.52 18.14 5.17
N GLU A 125 -22.40 19.47 5.30
CA GLU A 125 -21.40 20.25 4.58
C GLU A 125 -19.96 19.82 4.92
N ALA A 126 -19.65 19.62 6.21
CA ALA A 126 -18.34 19.17 6.65
C ALA A 126 -18.03 17.73 6.19
N LYS A 127 -19.04 16.84 6.17
CA LYS A 127 -18.93 15.48 5.65
C LYS A 127 -18.59 15.49 4.15
N LEU A 128 -19.35 16.23 3.36
CA LEU A 128 -19.12 16.33 1.92
C LEU A 128 -17.77 16.98 1.58
N ALA A 129 -17.36 18.01 2.36
CA ALA A 129 -16.06 18.64 2.21
C ALA A 129 -14.91 17.65 2.50
N LEU A 130 -15.03 16.87 3.58
CA LEU A 130 -14.04 15.85 3.95
C LEU A 130 -13.97 14.75 2.89
N GLY A 131 -15.11 14.28 2.37
CA GLY A 131 -15.17 13.29 1.30
C GLY A 131 -14.43 13.77 0.05
N ARG A 132 -14.68 15.01 -0.39
CA ARG A 132 -14.00 15.61 -1.54
C ARG A 132 -12.49 15.77 -1.33
N SER A 133 -12.05 16.22 -0.16
CA SER A 133 -10.63 16.48 0.09
C SER A 133 -9.79 15.21 0.27
N THR A 134 -10.41 14.09 0.72
CA THR A 134 -9.70 12.84 1.01
C THR A 134 -9.98 11.72 0.00
N GLY A 135 -11.01 11.87 -0.83
CA GLY A 135 -11.54 10.79 -1.66
C GLY A 135 -12.16 9.64 -0.84
N ALA A 136 -12.42 9.85 0.46
CA ALA A 136 -13.02 8.86 1.31
C ALA A 136 -14.55 8.86 1.19
N ARG A 137 -15.16 7.66 1.25
CA ARG A 137 -16.61 7.50 1.23
C ARG A 137 -17.23 7.37 2.63
N ILE A 138 -16.40 7.07 3.64
CA ILE A 138 -16.81 6.97 5.05
C ILE A 138 -15.79 7.66 5.96
N VAL A 139 -16.20 7.98 7.20
CA VAL A 139 -15.35 8.60 8.23
C VAL A 139 -15.52 7.91 9.57
N ASP A 140 -14.43 7.77 10.29
CA ASP A 140 -14.41 7.32 11.70
C ASP A 140 -13.38 8.10 12.54
N LEU A 141 -13.14 7.64 13.78
CA LEU A 141 -12.21 8.28 14.71
C LEU A 141 -11.01 7.37 15.05
N GLU A 142 -11.00 6.13 14.58
CA GLU A 142 -10.09 5.09 15.07
C GLU A 142 -9.20 4.46 14.00
N SER A 143 -9.66 4.34 12.76
CA SER A 143 -9.00 3.50 11.75
C SER A 143 -7.54 3.82 11.52
N ASN A 144 -7.14 5.10 11.47
CA ASN A 144 -5.73 5.46 11.28
C ASN A 144 -4.89 5.07 12.51
N HIS A 145 -5.39 5.32 13.72
CA HIS A 145 -4.67 4.98 14.94
C HIS A 145 -4.52 3.46 15.11
N PHE A 146 -5.56 2.71 14.71
CA PHE A 146 -5.52 1.27 14.69
C PHE A 146 -4.52 0.75 13.64
N ALA A 147 -4.54 1.31 12.43
CA ALA A 147 -3.62 0.97 11.36
C ALA A 147 -2.16 1.20 11.75
N GLU A 148 -1.85 2.38 12.33
CA GLU A 148 -0.51 2.74 12.82
C GLU A 148 -0.01 1.70 13.84
N LEU A 149 -0.85 1.37 14.82
CA LEU A 149 -0.50 0.44 15.87
C LEU A 149 -0.38 -1.00 15.37
N ALA A 150 -1.34 -1.46 14.58
CA ALA A 150 -1.34 -2.81 14.00
C ALA A 150 -0.10 -3.05 13.13
N ARG A 151 0.30 -2.05 12.34
CA ARG A 151 1.56 -2.08 11.57
C ARG A 151 2.78 -2.18 12.49
N THR A 152 2.82 -1.39 13.57
CA THR A 152 3.94 -1.40 14.51
C THR A 152 4.07 -2.75 15.23
N ARG A 153 2.94 -3.39 15.53
CA ARG A 153 2.86 -4.69 16.21
C ARG A 153 2.99 -5.87 15.25
N GLY A 154 2.97 -5.65 13.94
CA GLY A 154 3.03 -6.71 12.94
C GLY A 154 1.78 -7.59 12.88
N TRP A 155 0.61 -7.05 13.27
CA TRP A 155 -0.64 -7.79 13.24
C TRP A 155 -1.15 -8.01 11.81
N LEU A 156 -1.84 -9.10 11.60
CA LEU A 156 -2.68 -9.32 10.43
C LEU A 156 -4.03 -8.66 10.70
N TRP A 157 -4.33 -7.54 10.04
CA TRP A 157 -5.45 -6.69 10.41
C TRP A 157 -6.29 -6.23 9.23
N GLY A 158 -7.56 -5.93 9.52
CA GLY A 158 -8.52 -5.37 8.59
C GLY A 158 -9.43 -4.35 9.25
N VAL A 159 -10.24 -3.66 8.45
CA VAL A 159 -11.26 -2.71 8.95
C VAL A 159 -12.56 -2.99 8.21
N LEU A 160 -13.64 -3.13 8.97
CA LEU A 160 -14.99 -3.37 8.47
C LEU A 160 -15.97 -2.47 9.22
N ARG A 161 -16.59 -1.56 8.49
CA ARG A 161 -17.46 -0.54 9.06
C ARG A 161 -18.88 -0.69 8.55
N VAL A 162 -19.84 -0.27 9.37
CA VAL A 162 -21.22 -0.09 8.91
C VAL A 162 -21.64 1.37 9.02
N VAL A 163 -22.23 1.91 7.97
CA VAL A 163 -22.69 3.30 7.92
C VAL A 163 -23.81 3.51 8.91
N ALA A 164 -23.61 4.38 9.89
CA ALA A 164 -24.63 4.74 10.89
C ALA A 164 -25.54 5.88 10.43
N ASP A 165 -24.92 6.88 9.83
CA ASP A 165 -25.55 8.13 9.37
C ASP A 165 -25.02 8.51 7.98
N THR A 166 -25.90 8.99 7.12
CA THR A 166 -25.55 9.32 5.72
C THR A 166 -24.79 10.63 5.61
N ALA A 167 -24.24 10.91 4.42
CA ALA A 167 -23.53 12.15 4.14
C ALA A 167 -24.40 13.41 4.33
N GLU A 168 -25.71 13.27 4.12
CA GLU A 168 -26.67 14.38 4.21
C GLU A 168 -27.25 14.56 5.62
N GLU A 169 -27.07 13.59 6.52
CA GLU A 169 -27.61 13.66 7.87
C GLU A 169 -26.66 14.43 8.80
N ALA A 170 -27.20 15.47 9.43
CA ALA A 170 -26.54 16.15 10.55
C ALA A 170 -26.72 15.37 11.85
N ILE A 171 -25.65 15.26 12.65
CA ILE A 171 -25.66 14.61 13.97
C ILE A 171 -25.31 15.62 15.06
N PRO A 172 -25.87 15.51 16.28
CA PRO A 172 -25.58 16.44 17.37
C PRO A 172 -24.12 16.34 17.82
N ALA A 173 -23.44 17.48 17.91
CA ALA A 173 -22.06 17.52 18.41
C ALA A 173 -21.95 17.05 19.88
N SER A 174 -23.05 17.06 20.64
CA SER A 174 -23.10 16.55 22.01
C SER A 174 -22.90 15.04 22.14
N LEU A 175 -23.04 14.26 21.03
CA LEU A 175 -22.83 12.81 21.06
C LEU A 175 -21.44 12.42 21.56
N SER A 176 -20.41 13.21 21.24
CA SER A 176 -19.04 12.98 21.69
C SER A 176 -18.88 13.03 23.23
N ARG A 177 -19.80 13.73 23.92
CA ARG A 177 -19.79 13.82 25.39
C ARG A 177 -20.49 12.66 26.08
N PHE A 178 -21.24 11.85 25.33
CA PHE A 178 -22.03 10.75 25.87
C PHE A 178 -21.24 9.47 26.10
N VAL A 179 -19.97 9.47 25.73
CA VAL A 179 -19.08 8.31 25.84
C VAL A 179 -17.90 8.67 26.77
N ASP A 180 -17.47 7.71 27.59
CA ASP A 180 -16.24 7.84 28.37
C ASP A 180 -15.02 7.30 27.60
N HIS A 181 -13.86 7.38 28.24
CA HIS A 181 -12.60 6.89 27.66
C HIS A 181 -12.51 5.36 27.54
N GLU A 182 -13.45 4.62 28.12
CA GLU A 182 -13.59 3.17 28.01
C GLU A 182 -14.68 2.75 27.01
N GLY A 183 -15.29 3.72 26.31
CA GLY A 183 -16.36 3.45 25.34
C GLY A 183 -17.74 3.21 25.96
N ARG A 184 -17.92 3.49 27.26
CA ARG A 184 -19.19 3.30 27.95
C ARG A 184 -20.06 4.54 27.85
N THR A 185 -21.37 4.35 27.74
CA THR A 185 -22.34 5.45 27.70
C THR A 185 -22.47 6.12 29.06
N LYS A 186 -22.22 7.44 29.12
CA LYS A 186 -22.44 8.29 30.30
C LYS A 186 -23.93 8.62 30.42
N ILE A 187 -24.70 7.76 31.07
CA ILE A 187 -26.16 7.90 31.22
C ILE A 187 -26.54 9.27 31.80
N GLY A 188 -25.78 9.76 32.80
CA GLY A 188 -26.01 11.06 33.41
C GLY A 188 -25.82 12.23 32.43
N ALA A 189 -24.83 12.14 31.51
CA ALA A 189 -24.64 13.17 30.49
C ALA A 189 -25.78 13.19 29.46
N VAL A 190 -26.25 12.00 29.06
CA VAL A 190 -27.41 11.86 28.15
C VAL A 190 -28.67 12.42 28.82
N ALA A 191 -28.95 12.04 30.08
CA ALA A 191 -30.11 12.52 30.83
C ALA A 191 -30.08 14.05 31.00
N ARG A 192 -28.92 14.61 31.32
CA ARG A 192 -28.73 16.05 31.45
C ARG A 192 -29.00 16.80 30.13
N GLU A 193 -28.46 16.30 29.00
CA GLU A 193 -28.67 16.90 27.69
C GLU A 193 -30.16 16.85 27.29
N ILE A 194 -30.84 15.71 27.54
CA ILE A 194 -32.26 15.53 27.28
C ILE A 194 -33.08 16.49 28.13
N PHE A 195 -32.74 16.68 29.41
CA PHE A 195 -33.40 17.62 30.30
C PHE A 195 -33.26 19.07 29.82
N GLN A 196 -32.05 19.42 29.36
CA GLN A 196 -31.77 20.77 28.83
C GLN A 196 -32.38 21.02 27.45
N ARG A 197 -32.51 19.97 26.62
CA ARG A 197 -32.98 20.05 25.22
C ARG A 197 -33.92 18.90 24.88
N PRO A 198 -35.18 18.90 25.37
CA PRO A 198 -36.12 17.79 25.10
C PRO A 198 -36.42 17.57 23.62
N SER A 199 -36.25 18.58 22.79
CA SER A 199 -36.42 18.48 21.33
C SER A 199 -35.42 17.53 20.63
N LEU A 200 -34.33 17.16 21.30
CA LEU A 200 -33.37 16.18 20.80
C LEU A 200 -33.87 14.72 20.92
N ILE A 201 -34.88 14.44 21.74
CA ILE A 201 -35.37 13.07 22.01
C ILE A 201 -35.72 12.31 20.70
N PRO A 202 -36.50 12.86 19.75
CA PRO A 202 -36.82 12.14 18.52
C PRO A 202 -35.58 11.81 17.70
N MET A 203 -34.64 12.75 17.59
CA MET A 203 -33.36 12.57 16.87
C MET A 203 -32.49 11.50 17.51
N LEU A 204 -32.27 11.56 18.83
CA LEU A 204 -31.49 10.56 19.57
C LEU A 204 -32.11 9.15 19.48
N ARG A 205 -33.44 9.05 19.52
CA ARG A 205 -34.15 7.77 19.30
C ARG A 205 -33.97 7.24 17.89
N ARG A 206 -33.98 8.12 16.88
CA ARG A 206 -33.73 7.75 15.49
C ARG A 206 -32.33 7.24 15.33
N ILE A 207 -31.30 8.01 15.74
CA ILE A 207 -29.87 7.62 15.67
C ILE A 207 -29.64 6.30 16.40
N GLY A 208 -30.17 6.15 17.61
CA GLY A 208 -30.03 4.91 18.38
C GLY A 208 -30.66 3.70 17.71
N ARG A 209 -31.81 3.84 17.04
CA ARG A 209 -32.43 2.76 16.27
C ARG A 209 -31.62 2.43 15.01
N GLN A 210 -31.24 3.44 14.21
CA GLN A 210 -30.44 3.26 13.01
C GLN A 210 -29.11 2.56 13.33
N SER A 211 -28.36 3.05 14.31
CA SER A 211 -27.11 2.45 14.74
C SER A 211 -27.29 1.00 15.22
N ARG A 212 -28.35 0.72 15.99
CA ARG A 212 -28.64 -0.65 16.47
C ARG A 212 -28.97 -1.58 15.29
N THR A 213 -29.81 -1.15 14.34
CA THR A 213 -30.15 -1.97 13.17
C THR A 213 -28.91 -2.25 12.34
N ALA A 214 -28.09 -1.21 12.04
CA ALA A 214 -26.84 -1.34 11.32
C ALA A 214 -25.86 -2.32 11.99
N LEU A 215 -25.70 -2.23 13.31
CA LEU A 215 -24.84 -3.16 14.07
C LEU A 215 -25.36 -4.60 14.11
N LEU A 216 -26.69 -4.80 14.12
CA LEU A 216 -27.25 -6.15 14.04
C LEU A 216 -27.00 -6.79 12.67
N GLU A 217 -27.07 -6.02 11.59
CA GLU A 217 -26.73 -6.47 10.24
C GLU A 217 -25.23 -6.77 10.15
N LEU A 218 -24.38 -5.87 10.60
CA LEU A 218 -22.94 -6.10 10.68
C LEU A 218 -22.64 -7.39 11.46
N GLY A 219 -23.28 -7.59 12.61
CA GLY A 219 -23.04 -8.77 13.43
C GLY A 219 -23.41 -10.08 12.74
N ARG A 220 -24.46 -10.10 11.90
CA ARG A 220 -24.84 -11.29 11.09
C ARG A 220 -23.77 -11.59 10.05
N GLU A 221 -23.31 -10.56 9.34
CA GLU A 221 -22.26 -10.71 8.34
C GLU A 221 -20.92 -11.15 8.95
N LEU A 222 -20.57 -10.63 10.14
CA LEU A 222 -19.36 -11.04 10.86
C LEU A 222 -19.41 -12.51 11.33
N GLN A 223 -20.61 -13.08 11.57
CA GLN A 223 -20.76 -14.51 11.88
C GLN A 223 -20.48 -15.38 10.66
N ALA A 224 -20.91 -14.92 9.48
CA ALA A 224 -20.71 -15.62 8.21
C ALA A 224 -19.36 -15.30 7.57
N LEU A 225 -18.57 -14.40 8.17
CA LEU A 225 -17.35 -13.91 7.58
C LEU A 225 -16.33 -15.04 7.41
N SER A 226 -15.95 -15.28 6.18
CA SER A 226 -14.85 -16.13 5.79
C SER A 226 -13.70 -15.27 5.26
N LEU A 227 -12.49 -15.57 5.71
CA LEU A 227 -11.28 -14.96 5.18
C LEU A 227 -10.69 -15.91 4.13
N ASP A 228 -10.54 -15.44 2.91
CA ASP A 228 -9.87 -16.21 1.86
C ASP A 228 -8.35 -16.16 2.06
N PRO A 229 -7.72 -17.27 2.49
CA PRO A 229 -6.29 -17.29 2.76
C PRO A 229 -5.42 -17.09 1.49
N THR A 230 -5.99 -17.33 0.30
CA THR A 230 -5.26 -17.16 -0.96
C THR A 230 -5.13 -15.69 -1.35
N SER A 231 -6.01 -14.86 -0.86
CA SER A 231 -6.04 -13.41 -1.09
C SER A 231 -5.23 -12.60 -0.07
N VAL A 232 -4.74 -13.22 1.01
CA VAL A 232 -3.85 -12.54 1.99
C VAL A 232 -2.45 -12.43 1.40
N GLY A 233 -1.96 -11.21 1.32
CA GLY A 233 -0.74 -10.88 0.58
C GLY A 233 -1.05 -10.16 -0.74
N GLU A 234 -2.30 -10.20 -1.22
CA GLU A 234 -2.79 -9.30 -2.27
C GLU A 234 -3.06 -7.87 -1.76
N ALA A 235 -2.98 -7.64 -0.45
CA ALA A 235 -3.12 -6.31 0.16
C ALA A 235 -2.09 -5.29 -0.34
N ASP A 236 -1.03 -5.77 -0.98
CA ASP A 236 -0.09 -4.96 -1.73
C ASP A 236 -0.56 -4.70 -3.18
N ARG A 237 -1.66 -5.34 -3.62
CA ARG A 237 -2.33 -4.95 -4.86
C ARG A 237 -3.11 -3.67 -4.61
N ILE A 238 -2.75 -2.65 -5.32
CA ILE A 238 -3.56 -1.43 -5.42
C ILE A 238 -4.80 -1.84 -6.23
N PRO A 239 -6.04 -1.58 -5.74
CA PRO A 239 -7.23 -1.87 -6.52
C PRO A 239 -7.10 -1.23 -7.90
N ALA A 240 -7.06 -2.05 -8.94
CA ALA A 240 -7.09 -1.56 -10.30
C ALA A 240 -8.48 -0.95 -10.54
N GLY A 241 -8.57 0.36 -10.79
CA GLY A 241 -9.77 0.94 -11.38
C GLY A 241 -10.71 1.74 -10.50
N ALA A 242 -10.26 2.40 -9.44
CA ALA A 242 -11.00 3.56 -8.97
C ALA A 242 -10.73 4.73 -9.93
N GLU A 243 -11.62 4.99 -10.88
CA GLU A 243 -11.58 6.19 -11.69
C GLU A 243 -11.52 7.41 -10.75
N GLY A 244 -10.41 8.21 -10.82
CA GLY A 244 -10.18 9.38 -9.96
C GLY A 244 -9.30 9.18 -8.73
N GLY A 245 -8.79 7.97 -8.44
CA GLY A 245 -7.81 7.73 -7.37
C GLY A 245 -6.38 8.14 -7.75
N PRO A 246 -5.46 8.29 -6.75
CA PRO A 246 -4.05 8.60 -7.05
C PRO A 246 -3.42 7.49 -7.89
N ARG A 247 -2.67 7.88 -8.94
CA ARG A 247 -1.93 6.92 -9.78
C ARG A 247 -0.96 6.12 -8.93
N SER A 248 -0.83 4.85 -9.24
CA SER A 248 0.11 3.94 -8.58
C SER A 248 1.28 3.66 -9.50
N ILE A 249 2.48 3.94 -9.02
CA ILE A 249 3.71 3.91 -9.81
C ILE A 249 4.69 2.90 -9.20
N LEU A 250 5.19 2.00 -10.02
CA LEU A 250 6.27 1.09 -9.68
C LEU A 250 7.60 1.69 -10.11
N VAL A 251 8.43 2.09 -9.17
CA VAL A 251 9.76 2.64 -9.43
C VAL A 251 10.77 1.50 -9.48
N PHE A 252 11.50 1.40 -10.58
CA PHE A 252 12.53 0.38 -10.78
C PHE A 252 13.87 1.02 -11.08
N GLY A 253 14.74 1.06 -10.08
CA GLY A 253 16.11 1.55 -10.20
C GLY A 253 17.09 0.45 -10.64
N GLY A 254 18.00 0.82 -11.54
CA GLY A 254 19.03 -0.11 -12.02
C GLY A 254 20.14 0.57 -12.79
N THR A 255 21.22 -0.18 -13.06
CA THR A 255 22.30 0.32 -13.92
C THR A 255 21.87 0.27 -15.40
N PHE A 256 21.16 -0.80 -15.81
CA PHE A 256 20.69 -1.05 -17.19
C PHE A 256 21.82 -0.97 -18.22
N ASP A 257 22.86 -1.76 -18.03
CA ASP A 257 24.10 -1.68 -18.76
C ASP A 257 24.51 -3.02 -19.45
N PRO A 258 23.88 -3.40 -20.57
CA PRO A 258 22.65 -2.86 -21.17
C PRO A 258 21.37 -3.38 -20.50
N PRO A 259 20.18 -2.78 -20.79
CA PRO A 259 18.90 -3.38 -20.43
C PRO A 259 18.70 -4.68 -21.20
N HIS A 260 18.09 -5.66 -20.56
CA HIS A 260 17.80 -6.97 -21.12
C HIS A 260 16.36 -7.40 -20.81
N ARG A 261 15.87 -8.51 -21.39
CA ARG A 261 14.48 -8.96 -21.23
C ARG A 261 14.05 -9.08 -19.77
N GLY A 262 14.91 -9.57 -18.86
CA GLY A 262 14.59 -9.64 -17.45
C GLY A 262 14.37 -8.27 -16.78
N HIS A 263 14.98 -7.18 -17.32
CA HIS A 263 14.72 -5.83 -16.86
C HIS A 263 13.40 -5.26 -17.39
N LEU A 264 12.79 -5.88 -18.41
CA LEU A 264 11.52 -5.45 -18.99
C LEU A 264 10.37 -6.33 -18.53
N ASP A 265 10.45 -7.64 -18.72
CA ASP A 265 9.33 -8.54 -18.51
C ASP A 265 8.90 -8.61 -17.03
N LEU A 266 9.88 -8.70 -16.11
CA LEU A 266 9.60 -8.84 -14.68
C LEU A 266 8.98 -7.59 -14.04
N PRO A 267 9.43 -6.35 -14.32
CA PRO A 267 8.78 -5.15 -13.78
C PRO A 267 7.35 -4.96 -14.25
N PHE A 268 7.05 -5.28 -15.51
CA PHE A 268 5.68 -5.19 -16.01
C PHE A 268 4.77 -6.26 -15.41
N GLU A 269 5.29 -7.48 -15.22
CA GLU A 269 4.56 -8.53 -14.50
C GLU A 269 4.33 -8.15 -13.04
N ALA A 270 5.34 -7.58 -12.37
CA ALA A 270 5.21 -7.05 -11.02
C ALA A 270 4.16 -5.93 -10.95
N ALA A 271 4.19 -4.97 -11.90
CA ALA A 271 3.24 -3.87 -11.95
C ALA A 271 1.80 -4.36 -12.13
N ARG A 272 1.58 -5.33 -13.02
CA ARG A 272 0.24 -5.94 -13.22
C ARG A 272 -0.26 -6.62 -11.95
N ARG A 273 0.58 -7.39 -11.25
CA ARG A 273 0.22 -8.06 -9.99
C ARG A 273 -0.06 -7.09 -8.86
N LEU A 274 0.65 -5.96 -8.83
CA LEU A 274 0.50 -4.91 -7.83
C LEU A 274 -0.59 -3.89 -8.16
N GLY A 275 -1.23 -3.96 -9.34
CA GLY A 275 -2.19 -2.98 -9.80
C GLY A 275 -1.57 -1.60 -10.05
N CYS A 276 -0.28 -1.53 -10.39
CA CYS A 276 0.37 -0.28 -10.73
C CYS A 276 -0.01 0.16 -12.17
N HIS A 277 -0.23 1.45 -12.35
CA HIS A 277 -0.59 2.05 -13.63
C HIS A 277 0.64 2.30 -14.52
N GLU A 278 1.81 2.48 -13.89
CA GLU A 278 3.03 2.85 -14.59
C GLU A 278 4.26 2.20 -13.95
N VAL A 279 5.25 1.85 -14.79
CA VAL A 279 6.61 1.50 -14.37
C VAL A 279 7.55 2.64 -14.73
N VAL A 280 8.18 3.26 -13.74
CA VAL A 280 9.20 4.29 -13.94
C VAL A 280 10.59 3.66 -13.80
N PHE A 281 11.30 3.57 -14.90
CA PHE A 281 12.69 3.11 -14.93
C PHE A 281 13.62 4.24 -14.55
N VAL A 282 14.51 4.01 -13.57
CA VAL A 282 15.46 5.02 -13.09
C VAL A 282 16.90 4.52 -13.29
N PRO A 283 17.57 4.92 -14.38
CA PRO A 283 18.99 4.60 -14.60
C PRO A 283 19.85 5.29 -13.56
N ALA A 284 20.59 4.52 -12.76
CA ALA A 284 21.51 5.06 -11.77
C ALA A 284 22.70 5.77 -12.46
N ARG A 285 23.09 6.97 -11.98
CA ARG A 285 24.31 7.61 -12.44
C ARG A 285 25.53 6.87 -11.94
N VAL A 286 25.64 6.75 -10.63
CA VAL A 286 26.68 5.99 -9.94
C VAL A 286 26.02 5.18 -8.83
N ASN A 287 26.12 3.86 -8.93
CA ASN A 287 25.65 3.01 -7.85
C ASN A 287 26.65 3.05 -6.69
N PRO A 288 26.30 3.57 -5.51
CA PRO A 288 27.21 3.70 -4.38
C PRO A 288 27.75 2.35 -3.87
N LEU A 289 27.10 1.24 -4.24
CA LEU A 289 27.48 -0.13 -3.86
C LEU A 289 28.32 -0.85 -4.93
N LYS A 290 28.57 -0.23 -6.10
CA LYS A 290 29.33 -0.81 -7.22
C LYS A 290 30.27 0.27 -7.78
N GLN A 291 31.47 0.41 -7.21
CA GLN A 291 32.42 1.48 -7.57
C GLN A 291 33.58 1.00 -8.45
N ASP A 292 33.74 -0.31 -8.68
CA ASP A 292 34.96 -0.88 -9.27
C ASP A 292 35.07 -0.71 -10.79
N THR A 293 33.98 -0.43 -11.49
CA THR A 293 34.00 -0.18 -12.95
C THR A 293 32.93 0.86 -13.31
N PRO A 294 33.29 1.98 -13.95
CA PRO A 294 32.32 2.97 -14.37
C PRO A 294 31.37 2.34 -15.41
N PRO A 295 30.05 2.52 -15.27
CA PRO A 295 29.09 2.02 -16.24
C PRO A 295 29.19 2.83 -17.55
N THR A 296 28.63 2.27 -18.64
CA THR A 296 28.39 2.99 -19.90
C THR A 296 27.71 4.35 -19.61
N PRO A 297 28.03 5.42 -20.38
CA PRO A 297 27.44 6.74 -20.16
C PRO A 297 25.93 6.70 -19.95
N GLY A 298 25.42 7.56 -19.05
CA GLY A 298 23.99 7.58 -18.72
C GLY A 298 23.08 7.79 -19.93
N GLU A 299 23.50 8.64 -20.87
CA GLU A 299 22.77 8.92 -22.12
C GLU A 299 22.65 7.68 -23.03
N ASP A 300 23.65 6.83 -23.06
CA ASP A 300 23.60 5.59 -23.84
C ASP A 300 22.66 4.57 -23.20
N ARG A 301 22.66 4.48 -21.87
CA ARG A 301 21.78 3.59 -21.13
C ARG A 301 20.31 4.03 -21.17
N ILE A 302 20.07 5.33 -21.15
CA ILE A 302 18.73 5.91 -21.37
C ILE A 302 18.25 5.59 -22.78
N ALA A 303 19.07 5.84 -23.79
CA ALA A 303 18.69 5.56 -25.18
C ALA A 303 18.37 4.06 -25.41
N MET A 304 19.12 3.15 -24.79
CA MET A 304 18.82 1.71 -24.83
C MET A 304 17.50 1.36 -24.12
N LEU A 305 17.20 1.97 -22.95
CA LEU A 305 15.94 1.77 -22.26
C LEU A 305 14.75 2.30 -23.07
N GLU A 306 14.86 3.50 -23.62
CA GLU A 306 13.82 4.11 -24.46
C GLU A 306 13.53 3.25 -25.70
N ALA A 307 14.56 2.73 -26.35
CA ALA A 307 14.42 1.81 -27.48
C ALA A 307 13.71 0.51 -27.05
N ALA A 308 14.09 -0.07 -25.92
CA ALA A 308 13.45 -1.27 -25.37
C ALA A 308 11.96 -1.05 -25.05
N LEU A 309 11.61 0.11 -24.50
CA LEU A 309 10.22 0.46 -24.20
C LEU A 309 9.42 0.75 -25.48
N ALA A 310 10.04 1.34 -26.49
CA ALA A 310 9.42 1.53 -27.82
C ALA A 310 9.11 0.19 -28.50
N ASP A 311 10.03 -0.77 -28.49
CA ASP A 311 9.80 -2.12 -29.01
C ASP A 311 8.63 -2.81 -28.30
N ARG A 312 8.56 -2.65 -26.97
CA ARG A 312 7.47 -3.22 -26.18
C ARG A 312 6.12 -2.57 -26.50
N ALA A 313 6.08 -1.23 -26.62
CA ALA A 313 4.86 -0.50 -26.95
C ALA A 313 4.38 -0.87 -28.37
N ALA A 314 5.29 -1.12 -29.30
CA ALA A 314 4.97 -1.59 -30.65
C ALA A 314 4.40 -3.01 -30.65
N ALA A 315 4.91 -3.89 -29.77
CA ALA A 315 4.45 -5.27 -29.65
C ALA A 315 3.07 -5.39 -28.97
N ASP A 316 2.74 -4.50 -28.01
CA ASP A 316 1.45 -4.47 -27.30
C ASP A 316 1.00 -3.00 -27.09
N PRO A 317 0.38 -2.38 -28.11
CA PRO A 317 -0.08 -0.99 -28.04
C PRO A 317 -1.18 -0.72 -27.02
N HIS A 318 -1.83 -1.76 -26.52
CA HIS A 318 -2.92 -1.69 -25.55
C HIS A 318 -2.52 -2.24 -24.17
N ALA A 319 -1.22 -2.33 -23.91
CA ALA A 319 -0.74 -2.80 -22.60
C ALA A 319 -1.34 -1.94 -21.46
N PRO A 320 -1.90 -2.57 -20.42
CA PRO A 320 -2.59 -1.85 -19.35
C PRO A 320 -1.63 -1.08 -18.42
N VAL A 321 -0.32 -1.27 -18.57
CA VAL A 321 0.72 -0.66 -17.72
C VAL A 321 1.59 0.24 -18.61
N GLU A 322 1.59 1.53 -18.30
CA GLU A 322 2.45 2.52 -18.95
C GLU A 322 3.91 2.37 -18.48
N ALA A 323 4.84 2.97 -19.23
CA ALA A 323 6.25 2.99 -18.86
C ALA A 323 6.92 4.30 -19.24
N SER A 324 7.83 4.75 -18.38
CA SER A 324 8.66 5.92 -18.64
C SER A 324 10.09 5.73 -18.10
N VAL A 325 11.01 6.53 -18.63
CA VAL A 325 12.41 6.60 -18.15
C VAL A 325 12.61 7.93 -17.42
N SER A 326 12.99 7.87 -16.16
CA SER A 326 13.31 9.06 -15.39
C SER A 326 14.81 9.34 -15.42
N ARG A 327 15.18 10.54 -15.80
CA ARG A 327 16.57 11.02 -15.86
C ARG A 327 17.11 11.51 -14.52
N VAL A 328 16.28 11.54 -13.47
CA VAL A 328 16.54 12.21 -12.18
C VAL A 328 17.89 11.85 -11.55
N GLU A 329 18.37 10.62 -11.70
CA GLU A 329 19.66 10.21 -11.16
C GLU A 329 20.83 10.49 -12.11
N VAL A 330 20.62 10.41 -13.42
CA VAL A 330 21.63 10.72 -14.43
C VAL A 330 21.96 12.22 -14.43
N ASP A 331 20.93 13.07 -14.29
CA ASP A 331 21.07 14.53 -14.32
C ASP A 331 21.52 15.11 -12.95
N ARG A 332 21.39 14.32 -11.87
CA ARG A 332 21.81 14.75 -10.52
C ARG A 332 23.31 14.55 -10.32
N GLU A 333 23.99 15.57 -9.77
CA GLU A 333 25.39 15.43 -9.34
C GLU A 333 25.50 14.58 -8.07
N GLY A 334 26.59 13.81 -7.98
CA GLY A 334 26.90 12.98 -6.81
C GLY A 334 26.28 11.58 -6.83
N PRO A 335 26.31 10.87 -5.67
CA PRO A 335 25.80 9.51 -5.55
C PRO A 335 24.27 9.43 -5.68
N SER A 336 23.80 8.38 -6.34
CA SER A 336 22.36 8.11 -6.50
C SER A 336 21.79 7.43 -5.26
N TYR A 337 21.19 8.21 -4.35
CA TYR A 337 20.46 7.66 -3.22
C TYR A 337 18.98 7.52 -3.53
N MET A 338 18.44 6.33 -3.41
CA MET A 338 17.05 6.01 -3.75
C MET A 338 16.00 6.84 -2.99
N ILE A 339 16.25 7.17 -1.73
CA ILE A 339 15.34 8.03 -0.95
C ILE A 339 15.16 9.42 -1.59
N ASP A 340 16.24 10.01 -2.10
CA ASP A 340 16.20 11.33 -2.72
C ASP A 340 15.46 11.28 -4.06
N THR A 341 15.61 10.18 -4.78
CA THR A 341 14.89 9.88 -6.04
C THR A 341 13.40 9.69 -5.80
N LEU A 342 13.01 8.90 -4.80
CA LEU A 342 11.61 8.67 -4.45
C LEU A 342 10.92 9.96 -3.98
N ARG A 343 11.58 10.78 -3.17
CA ARG A 343 11.07 12.10 -2.75
C ARG A 343 10.83 13.01 -3.94
N HIS A 344 11.75 13.02 -4.91
CA HIS A 344 11.61 13.81 -6.13
C HIS A 344 10.41 13.33 -6.96
N LEU A 345 10.32 12.03 -7.26
CA LEU A 345 9.22 11.46 -8.04
C LEU A 345 7.86 11.70 -7.36
N HIS A 346 7.79 11.50 -6.05
CA HIS A 346 6.56 11.75 -5.30
C HIS A 346 6.12 13.23 -5.32
N ALA A 347 7.07 14.15 -5.43
CA ALA A 347 6.77 15.58 -5.49
C ALA A 347 6.40 16.07 -6.90
N THR A 348 6.96 15.44 -7.95
CA THR A 348 6.85 15.92 -9.34
C THR A 348 5.84 15.18 -10.19
N MET A 349 5.56 13.91 -9.90
CA MET A 349 4.63 13.07 -10.66
C MET A 349 3.21 13.18 -10.08
N THR A 350 2.63 14.36 -10.11
CA THR A 350 1.22 14.57 -9.74
C THR A 350 0.30 14.19 -10.90
N ALA A 351 -0.93 13.74 -10.58
CA ALA A 351 -1.96 13.61 -11.60
C ALA A 351 -2.26 14.98 -12.25
N PRO A 352 -2.80 15.02 -13.47
CA PRO A 352 -3.24 16.27 -14.08
C PRO A 352 -4.15 17.06 -13.13
N PRO A 353 -4.10 18.40 -13.17
CA PRO A 353 -5.02 19.23 -12.42
C PRO A 353 -6.47 18.88 -12.74
N ASP A 354 -7.33 18.96 -11.76
CA ASP A 354 -8.77 18.82 -11.98
C ASP A 354 -9.24 19.87 -12.99
N PRO A 355 -9.80 19.46 -14.13
CA PRO A 355 -10.23 20.39 -15.18
C PRO A 355 -11.34 21.35 -14.72
N ALA A 356 -12.09 21.02 -13.66
CA ALA A 356 -13.17 21.84 -13.13
C ALA A 356 -12.69 22.88 -12.11
N THR A 357 -11.67 22.55 -11.31
CA THR A 357 -11.20 23.40 -10.19
C THR A 357 -9.82 24.00 -10.42
N GLY A 358 -9.00 23.41 -11.32
CA GLY A 358 -7.60 23.78 -11.55
C GLY A 358 -6.67 23.37 -10.39
N GLU A 359 -7.17 22.65 -9.40
CA GLU A 359 -6.34 22.15 -8.30
C GLU A 359 -5.38 21.05 -8.76
N PRO A 360 -4.15 21.00 -8.23
CA PRO A 360 -3.22 19.92 -8.53
C PRO A 360 -3.84 18.56 -8.21
N GLY A 361 -3.70 17.62 -9.14
CA GLY A 361 -4.15 16.26 -8.92
C GLY A 361 -3.45 15.58 -7.74
N PRO A 362 -3.98 14.45 -7.24
CA PRO A 362 -3.41 13.74 -6.11
C PRO A 362 -1.99 13.23 -6.42
N ARG A 363 -1.13 13.24 -5.40
CA ARG A 363 0.22 12.67 -5.50
C ARG A 363 0.16 11.16 -5.74
N PRO A 364 1.09 10.60 -6.54
CA PRO A 364 1.10 9.18 -6.83
C PRO A 364 1.45 8.36 -5.59
N ARG A 365 0.96 7.12 -5.57
CA ARG A 365 1.47 6.08 -4.66
C ARG A 365 2.67 5.43 -5.28
N LEU A 366 3.78 5.40 -4.57
CA LEU A 366 5.00 4.77 -5.05
C LEU A 366 5.17 3.37 -4.46
N ARG A 367 5.67 2.46 -5.29
CA ARG A 367 6.23 1.16 -4.90
C ARG A 367 7.64 1.08 -5.45
N LEU A 368 8.56 0.47 -4.68
CA LEU A 368 9.94 0.31 -5.10
C LEU A 368 10.23 -1.14 -5.47
N LEU A 369 10.51 -1.41 -6.75
CA LEU A 369 10.89 -2.75 -7.22
C LEU A 369 12.38 -2.98 -7.03
N ILE A 370 12.74 -4.05 -6.33
CA ILE A 370 14.13 -4.43 -6.05
C ILE A 370 14.36 -5.92 -6.23
N GLY A 371 15.59 -6.31 -6.45
CA GLY A 371 15.98 -7.71 -6.43
C GLY A 371 16.16 -8.26 -5.01
N SER A 372 16.10 -9.58 -4.84
CA SER A 372 16.25 -10.24 -3.54
C SER A 372 17.62 -10.02 -2.88
N ASP A 373 18.67 -9.78 -3.65
CA ASP A 373 19.98 -9.39 -3.19
C ASP A 373 19.96 -8.00 -2.49
N GLN A 374 19.29 -7.04 -3.14
CA GLN A 374 19.09 -5.70 -2.61
C GLN A 374 18.20 -5.69 -1.36
N ALA A 375 17.16 -6.52 -1.34
CA ALA A 375 16.28 -6.67 -0.18
C ALA A 375 17.05 -7.13 1.07
N LEU A 376 17.98 -8.07 0.91
CA LEU A 376 18.82 -8.54 2.01
C LEU A 376 19.83 -7.47 2.50
N ASP A 377 20.25 -6.56 1.66
CA ASP A 377 21.15 -5.46 2.01
C ASP A 377 20.44 -4.12 2.24
N PHE A 378 19.13 -4.12 2.31
CA PHE A 378 18.31 -2.92 2.35
C PHE A 378 18.58 -2.02 3.56
N SER A 379 18.90 -2.59 4.72
CA SER A 379 19.26 -1.83 5.92
C SER A 379 20.55 -0.99 5.79
N ARG A 380 21.33 -1.22 4.73
CA ARG A 380 22.52 -0.42 4.39
C ARG A 380 22.20 0.80 3.53
N TRP A 381 20.96 0.94 3.06
CA TRP A 381 20.54 2.05 2.23
C TRP A 381 20.34 3.31 3.09
N LYS A 382 20.66 4.48 2.52
CA LYS A 382 20.41 5.76 3.17
C LYS A 382 18.93 5.93 3.48
N ASP A 383 18.59 6.28 4.72
CA ASP A 383 17.22 6.52 5.20
C ASP A 383 16.25 5.37 4.83
N TRP A 384 16.69 4.12 4.92
CA TRP A 384 15.91 2.96 4.49
C TRP A 384 14.53 2.86 5.14
N GLN A 385 14.37 3.31 6.40
CA GLN A 385 13.05 3.36 7.07
C GLN A 385 12.10 4.31 6.33
N ALA A 386 12.59 5.49 5.94
CA ALA A 386 11.80 6.46 5.17
C ALA A 386 11.42 5.93 3.78
N ILE A 387 12.28 5.09 3.17
CA ILE A 387 11.93 4.39 1.92
C ILE A 387 10.74 3.45 2.16
N LEU A 388 10.74 2.66 3.24
CA LEU A 388 9.64 1.73 3.55
C LEU A 388 8.29 2.43 3.76
N GLU A 389 8.33 3.68 4.22
CA GLU A 389 7.13 4.50 4.41
C GLU A 389 6.65 5.13 3.10
N LEU A 390 7.57 5.68 2.30
CA LEU A 390 7.25 6.42 1.09
C LEU A 390 6.92 5.51 -0.10
N ALA A 391 7.66 4.42 -0.26
CA ALA A 391 7.55 3.48 -1.38
C ALA A 391 7.83 2.04 -0.89
N PRO A 392 6.84 1.37 -0.28
CA PRO A 392 7.01 0.00 0.20
C PRO A 392 7.60 -0.90 -0.89
N PRO A 393 8.61 -1.73 -0.59
CA PRO A 393 9.26 -2.56 -1.58
C PRO A 393 8.35 -3.62 -2.20
N ALA A 394 8.65 -4.00 -3.42
CA ALA A 394 8.25 -5.24 -4.06
C ALA A 394 9.52 -5.98 -4.47
N VAL A 395 9.66 -7.23 -4.06
CA VAL A 395 10.91 -7.96 -4.22
C VAL A 395 10.79 -9.02 -5.31
N MET A 396 11.68 -8.93 -6.29
CA MET A 396 11.85 -9.96 -7.32
C MET A 396 12.82 -11.03 -6.81
N PRO A 397 12.41 -12.29 -6.68
CA PRO A 397 13.35 -13.37 -6.41
C PRO A 397 14.38 -13.50 -7.55
N ARG A 398 15.65 -13.71 -7.19
CA ARG A 398 16.72 -13.97 -8.15
C ARG A 398 17.40 -15.30 -7.83
N PRO A 399 17.69 -16.14 -8.84
CA PRO A 399 18.45 -17.35 -8.64
C PRO A 399 19.78 -17.07 -7.89
N PRO A 400 20.24 -18.01 -7.03
CA PRO A 400 19.65 -19.32 -6.76
C PRO A 400 18.56 -19.31 -5.68
N ARG A 401 18.11 -18.12 -5.22
CA ARG A 401 17.18 -17.97 -4.09
C ARG A 401 15.73 -18.04 -4.55
N SER A 402 14.99 -18.97 -3.96
CA SER A 402 13.54 -19.06 -4.09
C SER A 402 12.83 -18.26 -2.98
N ARG A 403 11.54 -17.98 -3.15
CA ARG A 403 10.72 -17.33 -2.13
C ARG A 403 10.79 -18.01 -0.75
N PRO A 404 10.72 -19.36 -0.63
CA PRO A 404 10.88 -20.04 0.67
C PRO A 404 12.26 -19.83 1.29
N SER A 405 13.35 -19.84 0.51
CA SER A 405 14.70 -19.63 1.03
C SER A 405 14.93 -18.18 1.49
N LEU A 406 14.28 -17.22 0.83
CA LEU A 406 14.32 -15.80 1.23
C LEU A 406 13.62 -15.57 2.56
N ALA A 407 12.50 -16.23 2.83
CA ALA A 407 11.81 -16.11 4.12
C ALA A 407 12.70 -16.54 5.30
N GLY A 408 13.56 -17.54 5.12
CA GLY A 408 14.59 -17.91 6.10
C GLY A 408 15.62 -16.81 6.30
N ALA A 409 16.20 -16.32 5.20
CA ALA A 409 17.22 -15.29 5.21
C ALA A 409 16.73 -13.96 5.82
N TYR A 410 15.46 -13.59 5.59
CA TYR A 410 14.88 -12.40 6.22
C TYR A 410 14.76 -12.52 7.73
N ARG A 411 14.40 -13.71 8.26
CA ARG A 411 14.32 -13.95 9.71
C ARG A 411 15.67 -13.88 10.39
N GLU A 412 16.73 -14.28 9.71
CA GLU A 412 18.10 -14.17 10.23
C GLU A 412 18.59 -12.71 10.26
N LYS A 413 18.12 -11.89 9.31
CA LYS A 413 18.67 -10.56 9.08
C LYS A 413 17.86 -9.42 9.69
N PHE A 414 16.55 -9.59 9.85
CA PHE A 414 15.64 -8.55 10.31
C PHE A 414 14.87 -8.96 11.56
N PRO A 415 14.43 -8.01 12.42
CA PRO A 415 13.48 -8.29 13.48
C PRO A 415 12.22 -8.99 12.94
N SER A 416 11.60 -9.87 13.72
CA SER A 416 10.53 -10.78 13.28
C SER A 416 9.38 -10.09 12.53
N ALA A 417 8.91 -8.94 13.04
CA ALA A 417 7.86 -8.15 12.40
C ALA A 417 8.26 -7.63 11.01
N LEU A 418 9.51 -7.21 10.84
CA LEU A 418 10.03 -6.71 9.55
C LEU A 418 10.32 -7.88 8.60
N ALA A 419 10.82 -9.00 9.10
CA ALA A 419 11.04 -10.22 8.31
C ALA A 419 9.74 -10.76 7.69
N GLY A 420 8.63 -10.68 8.43
CA GLY A 420 7.29 -11.00 7.91
C GLY A 420 6.90 -10.11 6.73
N ARG A 421 7.10 -8.78 6.86
CA ARG A 421 6.82 -7.83 5.77
C ARG A 421 7.68 -8.11 4.53
N TRP A 422 8.98 -8.42 4.69
CA TRP A 422 9.84 -8.79 3.58
C TRP A 422 9.35 -10.04 2.83
N SER A 423 8.84 -11.03 3.56
CA SER A 423 8.25 -12.23 2.95
C SER A 423 6.98 -11.90 2.14
N THR A 424 6.13 -11.00 2.66
CA THR A 424 4.92 -10.53 1.97
C THR A 424 5.27 -9.71 0.72
N TRP A 425 6.29 -8.85 0.79
CA TRP A 425 6.74 -8.06 -0.35
C TRP A 425 7.47 -8.86 -1.43
N THR A 426 7.83 -10.10 -1.16
CA THR A 426 8.48 -10.98 -2.14
C THR A 426 7.42 -11.57 -3.08
N LEU A 427 7.46 -11.10 -4.32
CA LEU A 427 6.51 -11.50 -5.36
C LEU A 427 6.81 -12.93 -5.84
N ASP A 428 5.77 -13.63 -6.26
CA ASP A 428 5.89 -14.91 -6.96
C ASP A 428 6.01 -14.63 -8.46
N LEU A 429 7.23 -14.31 -8.91
CA LEU A 429 7.53 -13.98 -10.30
C LEU A 429 8.35 -15.10 -10.94
N PRO A 430 8.24 -15.29 -12.27
CA PRO A 430 9.13 -16.19 -12.98
C PRO A 430 10.58 -15.71 -12.80
N THR A 431 11.51 -16.63 -12.80
CA THR A 431 12.95 -16.31 -12.75
C THR A 431 13.46 -16.00 -14.16
N SER A 432 14.35 -15.02 -14.28
CA SER A 432 15.06 -14.72 -15.52
C SER A 432 16.55 -14.99 -15.34
N GLU A 433 17.13 -15.74 -16.26
CA GLU A 433 18.58 -15.98 -16.30
C GLU A 433 19.33 -14.88 -17.04
N ALA A 434 18.60 -13.97 -17.72
CA ALA A 434 19.20 -12.87 -18.45
C ALA A 434 19.93 -11.93 -17.49
N SER A 435 21.17 -11.57 -17.81
CA SER A 435 21.97 -10.61 -17.06
C SER A 435 22.76 -9.69 -17.99
N SER A 436 22.95 -8.43 -17.58
CA SER A 436 23.79 -7.49 -18.35
C SER A 436 25.23 -8.00 -18.51
N THR A 437 25.75 -8.73 -17.55
CA THR A 437 27.08 -9.34 -17.62
C THR A 437 27.16 -10.36 -18.78
N GLU A 438 26.17 -11.23 -18.90
CA GLU A 438 26.12 -12.23 -19.95
C GLU A 438 25.95 -11.56 -21.33
N VAL A 439 25.10 -10.51 -21.42
CA VAL A 439 24.96 -9.74 -22.66
C VAL A 439 26.31 -9.13 -23.09
N ARG A 440 27.02 -8.46 -22.18
CA ARG A 440 28.33 -7.88 -22.50
C ARG A 440 29.35 -8.96 -22.90
N ARG A 441 29.41 -10.07 -22.17
CA ARG A 441 30.31 -11.19 -22.52
C ARG A 441 30.06 -11.71 -23.94
N ARG A 442 28.81 -11.93 -24.32
CA ARG A 442 28.47 -12.39 -25.66
C ARG A 442 28.80 -11.37 -26.75
N LEU A 443 28.50 -10.09 -26.51
CA LEU A 443 28.85 -9.01 -27.46
C LEU A 443 30.36 -8.91 -27.67
N GLU A 444 31.15 -9.01 -26.61
CA GLU A 444 32.63 -9.02 -26.68
C GLU A 444 33.16 -10.25 -27.43
N ALA A 445 32.46 -11.38 -27.33
CA ALA A 445 32.81 -12.62 -28.03
C ALA A 445 32.29 -12.65 -29.49
N GLY A 446 31.44 -11.70 -29.89
CA GLY A 446 30.75 -11.75 -31.19
C GLY A 446 29.65 -12.80 -31.27
N GLU A 447 29.14 -13.25 -30.13
CA GLU A 447 28.03 -14.19 -30.02
C GLU A 447 26.68 -13.49 -30.14
N PRO A 448 25.61 -14.14 -30.65
CA PRO A 448 24.29 -13.53 -30.76
C PRO A 448 23.67 -13.26 -29.36
N VAL A 449 22.88 -12.18 -29.27
CA VAL A 449 22.21 -11.72 -28.02
C VAL A 449 20.72 -11.44 -28.23
N ASP A 450 20.13 -11.83 -29.36
CA ASP A 450 18.72 -11.58 -29.72
C ASP A 450 17.73 -12.22 -28.74
N ASP A 451 18.14 -13.30 -28.06
CA ASP A 451 17.39 -13.96 -27.01
C ASP A 451 17.40 -13.18 -25.67
N LEU A 452 18.35 -12.26 -25.48
CA LEU A 452 18.57 -11.54 -24.24
C LEU A 452 18.11 -10.09 -24.28
N VAL A 453 18.23 -9.41 -25.43
CA VAL A 453 17.87 -7.99 -25.61
C VAL A 453 16.81 -7.81 -26.69
N SER A 454 16.15 -6.64 -26.70
CA SER A 454 15.21 -6.32 -27.78
C SER A 454 15.93 -5.77 -29.02
N PRO A 455 15.29 -5.82 -30.21
CA PRO A 455 15.90 -5.34 -31.45
C PRO A 455 16.38 -3.90 -31.37
N GLY A 456 15.57 -2.99 -30.79
CA GLY A 456 15.93 -1.57 -30.65
C GLY A 456 17.13 -1.36 -29.71
N VAL A 457 17.30 -2.18 -28.68
CA VAL A 457 18.51 -2.15 -27.83
C VAL A 457 19.74 -2.53 -28.65
N LEU A 458 19.63 -3.59 -29.46
CA LEU A 458 20.74 -4.02 -30.32
C LEU A 458 21.11 -2.96 -31.34
N GLU A 459 20.12 -2.32 -31.96
CA GLU A 459 20.36 -1.21 -32.91
C GLU A 459 21.11 -0.02 -32.26
N VAL A 460 20.75 0.33 -31.01
CA VAL A 460 21.48 1.39 -30.27
C VAL A 460 22.91 0.97 -29.96
N ILE A 461 23.13 -0.28 -29.54
CA ILE A 461 24.46 -0.85 -29.28
C ILE A 461 25.33 -0.78 -30.55
N GLU A 462 24.81 -1.20 -31.67
CA GLU A 462 25.52 -1.23 -32.93
C GLU A 462 25.83 0.20 -33.45
N ARG A 463 24.83 1.08 -33.46
CA ARG A 463 24.95 2.45 -33.93
C ARG A 463 25.96 3.26 -33.13
N ARG A 464 26.04 3.03 -31.84
CA ARG A 464 26.93 3.75 -30.92
C ARG A 464 28.26 3.02 -30.64
N GLY A 465 28.43 1.80 -31.22
CA GLY A 465 29.65 1.00 -31.05
C GLY A 465 29.93 0.55 -29.63
N LEU A 466 28.88 0.33 -28.81
CA LEU A 466 29.00 -0.07 -27.44
C LEU A 466 29.43 -1.53 -27.28
N TYR A 467 30.15 -1.85 -26.19
CA TYR A 467 30.56 -3.21 -25.79
C TYR A 467 31.39 -4.01 -26.81
N ARG A 468 32.12 -3.33 -27.73
CA ARG A 468 33.03 -3.99 -28.72
C ARG A 468 34.42 -4.12 -28.15
N ARG A 469 35.15 -5.18 -28.55
CA ARG A 469 36.59 -5.32 -28.24
C ARG A 469 37.36 -4.09 -28.76
N GLY A 470 37.98 -3.31 -27.85
CA GLY A 470 38.83 -2.15 -28.18
C GLY A 470 38.14 -0.77 -28.18
N GLY A 471 36.88 -0.69 -27.79
CA GLY A 471 36.15 0.57 -27.70
C GLY A 471 35.63 0.85 -26.33
N TRP A 472 36.27 1.61 -25.61
CA TRP A 472 36.01 2.53 -24.52
C TRP A 472 37.06 2.45 -23.41
N ASN A 473 38.13 3.24 -23.57
CA ASN A 473 39.19 3.46 -22.57
C ASN A 473 38.87 4.68 -21.68
N GLY A 474 37.65 4.89 -21.21
CA GLY A 474 37.37 5.81 -20.10
C GLY A 474 37.72 7.30 -20.27
N THR A 475 38.17 7.76 -21.45
CA THR A 475 38.50 9.15 -21.71
C THR A 475 37.39 9.78 -22.55
N ALA A 476 36.66 10.73 -21.95
CA ALA A 476 35.75 11.60 -22.71
C ALA A 476 36.55 12.35 -23.80
N PRO A 477 36.00 12.49 -25.02
CA PRO A 477 36.62 13.35 -25.99
C PRO A 477 36.57 14.79 -25.48
N ASP A 478 37.78 15.42 -25.42
CA ASP A 478 37.96 16.82 -25.12
C ASP A 478 37.21 17.67 -26.15
N ARG A 479 36.14 18.34 -25.74
CA ARG A 479 35.43 19.29 -26.56
C ARG A 479 36.07 20.66 -26.44
N THR A 480 37.23 20.80 -27.05
CA THR A 480 37.77 22.10 -27.43
C THR A 480 37.75 22.18 -28.93
N GLY A 481 36.85 23.03 -29.49
CA GLY A 481 36.75 23.36 -30.88
C GLY A 481 35.48 24.15 -31.13
#